data_407f8e29f251789a99124337889e8e06
#
_entry.id   407f8e29f251789a99124337889e8e06
#
_cell.length_a   1.000
_cell.length_b   1.000
_cell.length_c   1.000
_cell.angle_alpha   90.00
_cell.angle_beta   90.00
_cell.angle_gamma   90.00
#
_symmetry.space_group_name_H-M   'P 1'
#
loop_
_entity.id
_entity.type
_entity.pdbx_description
1 polymer ?
#
loop_
_entity_poly.entity_id
_entity_poly.type
_entity_poly.pdbx_seq_one_letter_code
_entity_poly.pdbx_strand_id
1 'polypeptide(L)'
;MSFGSHRLWKKELIDLMNVQEDENIIDVGSGTGDLINLILKLKKNNNIYAVDLNSEMLKYSEKRHKNKNVTFIRANAEKLPFNNSSIDKYIISFCLRNVTDIQDALKESYRILKPGGVFYCLEFSSPESSLIKNLYNQYKKNIIPWIGSKVAKNKEAYKYLEESIDQFPSQKKLVLLLNKIGFMNSNYLNIFNGIVSIHIAYKI
;
A
#
# COMPACT_ATOMS: atom_id res chain seq x y z
N MET A 1 5.25 -6.91 14.47
CA MET A 1 3.85 -6.47 14.62
C MET A 1 2.84 -7.44 14.05
N SER A 2 3.02 -8.01 12.89
CA SER A 2 2.05 -8.92 12.25
C SER A 2 2.42 -10.40 12.38
N PHE A 3 3.39 -10.79 13.21
CA PHE A 3 3.93 -12.15 13.30
C PHE A 3 4.19 -12.81 11.93
N GLY A 4 4.57 -12.02 10.93
CA GLY A 4 4.79 -12.49 9.55
C GLY A 4 3.55 -12.44 8.63
N SER A 5 2.35 -12.17 9.16
CA SER A 5 1.10 -12.14 8.37
C SER A 5 1.11 -11.11 7.23
N HIS A 6 1.88 -10.01 7.39
CA HIS A 6 2.03 -9.01 6.32
C HIS A 6 2.59 -9.60 5.01
N ARG A 7 3.36 -10.71 5.10
CA ARG A 7 3.88 -11.40 3.90
C ARG A 7 2.76 -12.13 3.16
N LEU A 8 1.80 -12.69 3.90
CA LEU A 8 0.63 -13.35 3.30
C LEU A 8 -0.28 -12.32 2.63
N TRP A 9 -0.54 -11.18 3.27
CA TRP A 9 -1.35 -10.11 2.70
C TRP A 9 -0.74 -9.50 1.44
N LYS A 10 0.59 -9.28 1.45
CA LYS A 10 1.33 -8.83 0.27
C LYS A 10 1.31 -9.88 -0.85
N LYS A 11 1.38 -11.16 -0.52
CA LYS A 11 1.26 -12.22 -1.52
C LYS A 11 -0.13 -12.23 -2.14
N GLU A 12 -1.19 -12.15 -1.33
CA GLU A 12 -2.57 -12.07 -1.81
C GLU A 12 -2.80 -10.86 -2.72
N LEU A 13 -2.22 -9.70 -2.38
CA LEU A 13 -2.24 -8.53 -3.26
C LEU A 13 -1.61 -8.85 -4.63
N ILE A 14 -0.43 -9.45 -4.67
CA ILE A 14 0.25 -9.78 -5.93
C ILE A 14 -0.53 -10.82 -6.75
N ASP A 15 -1.13 -11.81 -6.09
CA ASP A 15 -1.97 -12.81 -6.76
C ASP A 15 -3.21 -12.15 -7.41
N LEU A 16 -3.84 -11.17 -6.72
CA LEU A 16 -4.98 -10.39 -7.24
C LEU A 16 -4.59 -9.46 -8.40
N MET A 17 -3.35 -9.00 -8.44
CA MET A 17 -2.90 -8.08 -9.49
C MET A 17 -2.88 -8.72 -10.88
N ASN A 18 -2.82 -10.04 -10.98
CA ASN A 18 -2.71 -10.75 -12.25
C ASN A 18 -1.71 -10.07 -13.21
N VAL A 19 -0.48 -9.90 -12.75
CA VAL A 19 0.59 -9.20 -13.48
C VAL A 19 0.81 -9.87 -14.85
N GLN A 20 0.83 -9.08 -15.92
CA GLN A 20 1.11 -9.55 -17.28
C GLN A 20 2.57 -9.26 -17.68
N GLU A 21 3.01 -9.71 -18.85
CA GLU A 21 4.31 -9.36 -19.42
C GLU A 21 4.33 -7.88 -19.85
N ASP A 22 5.51 -7.27 -19.85
CA ASP A 22 5.80 -5.95 -20.38
C ASP A 22 4.99 -4.80 -19.74
N GLU A 23 4.49 -4.98 -18.51
CA GLU A 23 3.80 -3.94 -17.77
C GLU A 23 4.76 -2.99 -17.05
N ASN A 24 4.39 -1.72 -16.98
CA ASN A 24 5.00 -0.71 -16.12
C ASN A 24 4.31 -0.73 -14.76
N ILE A 25 5.01 -1.19 -13.73
CA ILE A 25 4.46 -1.38 -12.38
C ILE A 25 5.16 -0.41 -11.43
N ILE A 26 4.40 0.37 -10.67
CA ILE A 26 4.94 1.27 -9.64
C ILE A 26 4.53 0.80 -8.24
N ASP A 27 5.51 0.71 -7.33
CA ASP A 27 5.31 0.47 -5.89
C ASP A 27 5.64 1.76 -5.13
N VAL A 28 4.62 2.47 -4.66
CA VAL A 28 4.74 3.76 -3.97
C VAL A 28 4.73 3.54 -2.45
N GLY A 29 5.73 4.09 -1.77
CA GLY A 29 6.06 3.73 -0.40
C GLY A 29 6.67 2.33 -0.34
N SER A 30 7.55 2.02 -1.29
CA SER A 30 8.12 0.68 -1.50
C SER A 30 8.95 0.17 -0.32
N GLY A 31 9.42 1.07 0.55
CA GLY A 31 10.21 0.74 1.73
C GLY A 31 11.43 -0.13 1.38
N THR A 32 11.52 -1.29 2.01
CA THR A 32 12.62 -2.25 1.80
C THR A 32 12.44 -3.17 0.57
N GLY A 33 11.42 -2.93 -0.25
CA GLY A 33 11.19 -3.66 -1.51
C GLY A 33 10.58 -5.07 -1.36
N ASP A 34 9.74 -5.28 -0.37
CA ASP A 34 9.13 -6.61 -0.17
C ASP A 34 8.17 -6.99 -1.30
N LEU A 35 7.35 -6.04 -1.80
CA LEU A 35 6.48 -6.26 -2.96
C LEU A 35 7.29 -6.46 -4.23
N ILE A 36 8.36 -5.69 -4.41
CA ILE A 36 9.29 -5.84 -5.53
C ILE A 36 9.82 -7.27 -5.60
N ASN A 37 10.22 -7.85 -4.47
CA ASN A 37 10.65 -9.25 -4.43
C ASN A 37 9.58 -10.23 -4.89
N LEU A 38 8.32 -9.98 -4.55
CA LEU A 38 7.20 -10.84 -4.96
C LEU A 38 6.93 -10.71 -6.46
N ILE A 39 6.95 -9.49 -7.00
CA ILE A 39 6.78 -9.23 -8.44
C ILE A 39 7.91 -9.90 -9.24
N LEU A 40 9.15 -9.73 -8.82
CA LEU A 40 10.32 -10.34 -9.49
C LEU A 40 10.27 -11.87 -9.51
N LYS A 41 9.64 -12.50 -8.51
CA LYS A 41 9.45 -13.97 -8.49
C LYS A 41 8.50 -14.49 -9.55
N LEU A 42 7.65 -13.65 -10.11
CA LEU A 42 6.78 -14.01 -11.23
C LEU A 42 7.59 -14.25 -12.53
N LYS A 43 8.86 -13.81 -12.57
CA LYS A 43 9.78 -13.96 -13.71
C LYS A 43 9.26 -13.40 -15.04
N LYS A 44 8.42 -12.35 -14.95
CA LYS A 44 7.88 -11.61 -16.09
C LYS A 44 8.78 -10.42 -16.43
N ASN A 45 8.82 -10.08 -17.71
CA ASN A 45 9.63 -8.94 -18.20
C ASN A 45 8.88 -7.62 -17.97
N ASN A 46 8.90 -7.11 -16.75
CA ASN A 46 8.22 -5.87 -16.37
C ASN A 46 9.20 -4.76 -16.01
N ASN A 47 8.82 -3.52 -16.28
CA ASN A 47 9.50 -2.34 -15.75
C ASN A 47 8.95 -2.04 -14.35
N ILE A 48 9.78 -2.17 -13.32
CA ILE A 48 9.38 -1.98 -11.93
C ILE A 48 9.97 -0.67 -11.42
N TYR A 49 9.11 0.21 -10.90
CA TYR A 49 9.50 1.48 -10.30
C TYR A 49 9.24 1.44 -8.80
N ALA A 50 10.31 1.50 -8.01
CA ALA A 50 10.27 1.57 -6.55
C ALA A 50 10.35 3.02 -6.12
N VAL A 51 9.26 3.55 -5.56
CA VAL A 51 9.20 4.94 -5.12
C VAL A 51 9.05 5.00 -3.61
N ASP A 52 9.90 5.80 -2.96
CA ASP A 52 9.78 6.11 -1.53
C ASP A 52 10.32 7.50 -1.23
N LEU A 53 9.79 8.16 -0.22
CA LEU A 53 10.32 9.45 0.25
C LEU A 53 11.58 9.26 1.10
N ASN A 54 11.71 8.13 1.77
CA ASN A 54 12.84 7.80 2.64
C ASN A 54 14.02 7.23 1.85
N SER A 55 15.07 8.04 1.70
CA SER A 55 16.28 7.67 0.97
C SER A 55 17.01 6.45 1.55
N GLU A 56 16.97 6.24 2.85
CA GLU A 56 17.65 5.08 3.48
C GLU A 56 16.93 3.77 3.15
N MET A 57 15.59 3.80 3.11
CA MET A 57 14.80 2.64 2.67
C MET A 57 15.08 2.31 1.21
N LEU A 58 15.15 3.32 0.33
CA LEU A 58 15.49 3.11 -1.07
C LEU A 58 16.89 2.54 -1.26
N LYS A 59 17.90 3.08 -0.57
CA LYS A 59 19.27 2.54 -0.61
C LYS A 59 19.34 1.07 -0.16
N TYR A 60 18.58 0.72 0.88
CA TYR A 60 18.50 -0.67 1.33
C TYR A 60 17.83 -1.55 0.27
N SER A 61 16.71 -1.11 -0.28
CA SER A 61 15.99 -1.80 -1.34
C SER A 61 16.86 -1.99 -2.59
N GLU A 62 17.58 -0.95 -3.02
CA GLU A 62 18.50 -1.00 -4.16
C GLU A 62 19.60 -2.04 -3.97
N LYS A 63 20.24 -2.07 -2.79
CA LYS A 63 21.26 -3.10 -2.46
C LYS A 63 20.68 -4.50 -2.53
N ARG A 64 19.44 -4.69 -2.05
CA ARG A 64 18.75 -5.98 -2.03
C ARG A 64 18.37 -6.48 -3.43
N HIS A 65 18.10 -5.56 -4.36
CA HIS A 65 17.65 -5.86 -5.71
C HIS A 65 18.70 -5.51 -6.78
N LYS A 66 19.96 -5.46 -6.40
CA LYS A 66 21.07 -5.18 -7.32
C LYS A 66 21.00 -6.11 -8.54
N ASN A 67 21.22 -5.53 -9.72
CA ASN A 67 21.16 -6.23 -11.02
C ASN A 67 19.76 -6.78 -11.41
N LYS A 68 18.69 -6.23 -10.86
CA LYS A 68 17.33 -6.52 -11.27
C LYS A 68 16.78 -5.35 -12.11
N ASN A 69 15.76 -5.62 -12.91
CA ASN A 69 15.08 -4.58 -13.70
C ASN A 69 14.13 -3.76 -12.80
N VAL A 70 14.73 -2.94 -11.93
CA VAL A 70 14.03 -2.08 -10.96
C VAL A 70 14.68 -0.70 -10.98
N THR A 71 13.86 0.34 -11.15
CA THR A 71 14.26 1.74 -11.05
C THR A 71 13.85 2.30 -9.70
N PHE A 72 14.81 2.85 -8.95
CA PHE A 72 14.58 3.43 -7.61
C PHE A 72 14.49 4.95 -7.70
N ILE A 73 13.39 5.51 -7.20
CA ILE A 73 13.07 6.94 -7.34
C ILE A 73 12.68 7.51 -5.98
N ARG A 74 13.37 8.56 -5.54
CA ARG A 74 12.95 9.31 -4.36
C ARG A 74 11.90 10.35 -4.77
N ALA A 75 10.64 10.13 -4.35
CA ALA A 75 9.56 11.07 -4.61
C ALA A 75 8.45 10.98 -3.57
N ASN A 76 7.63 12.04 -3.48
CA ASN A 76 6.40 12.06 -2.71
C ASN A 76 5.26 11.45 -3.55
N ALA A 77 4.40 10.63 -2.90
CA ALA A 77 3.21 10.03 -3.51
C ALA A 77 2.23 11.08 -4.08
N GLU A 78 2.24 12.29 -3.55
CA GLU A 78 1.40 13.42 -3.96
C GLU A 78 1.95 14.16 -5.19
N LYS A 79 3.20 13.86 -5.60
CA LYS A 79 3.86 14.46 -6.78
C LYS A 79 4.91 13.49 -7.33
N LEU A 80 4.52 12.70 -8.29
CA LEU A 80 5.36 11.65 -8.88
C LEU A 80 6.01 12.12 -10.19
N PRO A 81 7.31 11.83 -10.42
CA PRO A 81 8.05 12.26 -11.62
C PRO A 81 7.75 11.35 -12.81
N PHE A 82 6.48 11.11 -13.10
CA PHE A 82 6.02 10.30 -14.21
C PHE A 82 5.10 11.10 -15.13
N ASN A 83 5.14 10.78 -16.41
CA ASN A 83 4.21 11.32 -17.38
C ASN A 83 2.78 10.84 -17.11
N ASN A 84 1.80 11.60 -17.60
CA ASN A 84 0.41 11.14 -17.59
C ASN A 84 0.30 9.81 -18.36
N SER A 85 -0.55 8.92 -17.89
CA SER A 85 -0.90 7.68 -18.60
C SER A 85 0.33 6.85 -19.01
N SER A 86 1.27 6.63 -18.07
CA SER A 86 2.53 5.91 -18.31
C SER A 86 2.64 4.58 -17.56
N ILE A 87 1.79 4.33 -16.57
CA ILE A 87 1.84 3.20 -15.65
C ILE A 87 0.64 2.28 -15.87
N ASP A 88 0.87 0.97 -15.89
CA ASP A 88 -0.19 -0.04 -16.04
C ASP A 88 -0.76 -0.44 -14.66
N LYS A 89 0.09 -0.61 -13.65
CA LYS A 89 -0.33 -0.99 -12.30
C LYS A 89 0.32 -0.09 -11.25
N TYR A 90 -0.51 0.53 -10.43
CA TYR A 90 -0.10 1.35 -9.29
C TYR A 90 -0.37 0.60 -7.99
N ILE A 91 0.64 0.47 -7.16
CA ILE A 91 0.54 -0.19 -5.86
C ILE A 91 0.94 0.81 -4.78
N ILE A 92 0.17 0.83 -3.69
CA ILE A 92 0.55 1.48 -2.44
C ILE A 92 0.19 0.56 -1.27
N SER A 93 1.20 0.17 -0.47
CA SER A 93 1.01 -0.84 0.57
C SER A 93 1.50 -0.32 1.92
N PHE A 94 0.58 -0.22 2.90
CA PHE A 94 0.84 0.29 4.26
C PHE A 94 1.52 1.67 4.28
N CYS A 95 1.22 2.49 3.27
CA CYS A 95 1.81 3.80 3.07
C CYS A 95 0.77 4.92 2.95
N LEU A 96 -0.40 4.67 2.34
CA LEU A 96 -1.38 5.72 2.03
C LEU A 96 -1.87 6.48 3.27
N ARG A 97 -1.93 5.84 4.45
CA ARG A 97 -2.27 6.51 5.71
C ARG A 97 -1.23 7.53 6.20
N ASN A 98 -0.01 7.50 5.63
CA ASN A 98 1.12 8.34 6.04
C ASN A 98 1.38 9.52 5.09
N VAL A 99 0.61 9.65 4.00
CA VAL A 99 0.72 10.82 3.10
C VAL A 99 0.10 12.05 3.75
N THR A 100 0.50 13.23 3.33
CA THR A 100 -0.02 14.50 3.87
C THR A 100 -1.46 14.73 3.42
N ASP A 101 -1.73 14.53 2.12
CA ASP A 101 -3.07 14.62 1.54
C ASP A 101 -3.39 13.37 0.71
N ILE A 102 -4.35 12.57 1.21
CA ILE A 102 -4.81 11.35 0.54
C ILE A 102 -5.42 11.67 -0.82
N GLN A 103 -6.17 12.77 -0.96
CA GLN A 103 -6.83 13.09 -2.22
C GLN A 103 -5.79 13.44 -3.28
N ASP A 104 -4.75 14.18 -2.93
CA ASP A 104 -3.69 14.53 -3.88
C ASP A 104 -2.86 13.31 -4.29
N ALA A 105 -2.55 12.41 -3.36
CA ALA A 105 -1.91 11.12 -3.69
C ALA A 105 -2.78 10.26 -4.61
N LEU A 106 -4.10 10.22 -4.41
CA LEU A 106 -5.03 9.48 -5.27
C LEU A 106 -5.19 10.14 -6.64
N LYS A 107 -5.25 11.50 -6.73
CA LYS A 107 -5.27 12.22 -8.02
C LYS A 107 -4.00 11.94 -8.83
N GLU A 108 -2.86 11.92 -8.13
CA GLU A 108 -1.57 11.65 -8.75
C GLU A 108 -1.48 10.22 -9.28
N SER A 109 -1.98 9.24 -8.51
CA SER A 109 -2.08 7.85 -8.97
C SER A 109 -2.97 7.73 -10.21
N TYR A 110 -4.11 8.43 -10.23
CA TYR A 110 -5.00 8.48 -11.39
C TYR A 110 -4.34 9.13 -12.61
N ARG A 111 -3.59 10.22 -12.41
CA ARG A 111 -2.90 10.94 -13.49
C ARG A 111 -1.93 10.05 -14.23
N ILE A 112 -1.09 9.31 -13.48
CA ILE A 112 -0.02 8.50 -14.08
C ILE A 112 -0.49 7.16 -14.63
N LEU A 113 -1.61 6.62 -14.15
CA LEU A 113 -2.18 5.38 -14.68
C LEU A 113 -2.65 5.59 -16.12
N LYS A 114 -2.41 4.61 -16.99
CA LYS A 114 -2.97 4.51 -18.34
C LYS A 114 -4.48 4.28 -18.29
N PRO A 115 -5.26 4.62 -19.32
CA PRO A 115 -6.57 4.00 -19.54
C PRO A 115 -6.43 2.47 -19.53
N GLY A 116 -7.31 1.78 -18.80
CA GLY A 116 -7.18 0.34 -18.50
C GLY A 116 -6.25 0.01 -17.34
N GLY A 117 -5.50 0.97 -16.82
CA GLY A 117 -4.60 0.76 -15.69
C GLY A 117 -5.33 0.60 -14.35
N VAL A 118 -4.68 -0.08 -13.40
CA VAL A 118 -5.32 -0.48 -12.14
C VAL A 118 -4.55 0.05 -10.94
N PHE A 119 -5.31 0.63 -10.02
CA PHE A 119 -4.84 1.06 -8.69
C PHE A 119 -5.09 -0.03 -7.66
N TYR A 120 -4.08 -0.31 -6.84
CA TYR A 120 -4.14 -1.24 -5.72
C TYR A 120 -3.64 -0.57 -4.44
N CYS A 121 -4.45 -0.64 -3.38
CA CYS A 121 -4.07 -0.15 -2.05
C CYS A 121 -4.29 -1.24 -1.01
N LEU A 122 -3.20 -1.72 -0.40
CA LEU A 122 -3.23 -2.61 0.76
C LEU A 122 -2.98 -1.78 2.02
N GLU A 123 -3.97 -1.72 2.91
CA GLU A 123 -3.85 -0.87 4.10
C GLU A 123 -4.58 -1.46 5.31
N PHE A 124 -4.14 -1.05 6.50
CA PHE A 124 -4.90 -1.31 7.71
C PHE A 124 -6.25 -0.63 7.65
N SER A 125 -7.23 -1.28 8.25
CA SER A 125 -8.62 -0.84 8.21
C SER A 125 -9.34 -1.19 9.51
N SER A 126 -10.59 -0.80 9.63
CA SER A 126 -11.42 -1.14 10.78
C SER A 126 -12.38 -2.27 10.44
N PRO A 127 -12.50 -3.31 11.31
CA PRO A 127 -13.48 -4.37 11.12
C PRO A 127 -14.90 -3.80 10.93
N GLU A 128 -15.65 -4.36 9.99
CA GLU A 128 -17.02 -3.92 9.73
C GLU A 128 -18.02 -4.47 10.76
N SER A 129 -17.74 -5.66 11.31
CA SER A 129 -18.57 -6.25 12.39
C SER A 129 -18.37 -5.51 13.71
N SER A 130 -19.46 -5.05 14.33
CA SER A 130 -19.44 -4.34 15.62
C SER A 130 -18.80 -5.14 16.75
N LEU A 131 -19.04 -6.46 16.80
CA LEU A 131 -18.46 -7.36 17.79
C LEU A 131 -16.94 -7.46 17.63
N ILE A 132 -16.47 -7.66 16.39
CA ILE A 132 -15.04 -7.77 16.10
C ILE A 132 -14.36 -6.40 16.28
N LYS A 133 -15.03 -5.31 15.93
CA LYS A 133 -14.53 -3.95 16.13
C LYS A 133 -14.26 -3.64 17.61
N ASN A 134 -15.14 -4.04 18.51
CA ASN A 134 -14.94 -3.86 19.95
C ASN A 134 -13.75 -4.66 20.48
N LEU A 135 -13.62 -5.93 20.09
CA LEU A 135 -12.48 -6.78 20.44
C LEU A 135 -11.16 -6.23 19.85
N TYR A 136 -11.20 -5.78 18.59
CA TYR A 136 -10.05 -5.19 17.92
C TYR A 136 -9.62 -3.87 18.56
N ASN A 137 -10.55 -3.02 18.98
CA ASN A 137 -10.25 -1.79 19.69
C ASN A 137 -9.61 -2.05 21.05
N GLN A 138 -10.09 -3.04 21.80
CA GLN A 138 -9.45 -3.47 23.04
C GLN A 138 -8.04 -4.02 22.80
N TYR A 139 -7.86 -4.82 21.73
CA TYR A 139 -6.56 -5.33 21.33
C TYR A 139 -5.60 -4.19 20.96
N LYS A 140 -6.04 -3.21 20.14
CA LYS A 140 -5.24 -2.03 19.80
C LYS A 140 -4.79 -1.27 21.05
N LYS A 141 -5.73 -0.92 21.93
CA LYS A 141 -5.47 -0.08 23.11
C LYS A 141 -4.60 -0.74 24.17
N ASN A 142 -4.70 -2.04 24.35
CA ASN A 142 -4.08 -2.72 25.48
C ASN A 142 -2.88 -3.57 25.08
N ILE A 143 -2.97 -4.29 23.97
CA ILE A 143 -1.97 -5.29 23.56
C ILE A 143 -0.89 -4.69 22.68
N ILE A 144 -1.24 -3.82 21.73
CA ILE A 144 -0.25 -3.19 20.84
C ILE A 144 0.76 -2.32 21.64
N PRO A 145 0.35 -1.41 22.54
CA PRO A 145 1.28 -0.64 23.35
C PRO A 145 2.12 -1.50 24.30
N TRP A 146 1.53 -2.57 24.87
CA TRP A 146 2.26 -3.50 25.74
C TRP A 146 3.37 -4.25 24.97
N ILE A 147 3.08 -4.76 23.76
CA ILE A 147 4.09 -5.37 22.89
C ILE A 147 5.14 -4.33 22.50
N GLY A 148 4.73 -3.11 22.17
CA GLY A 148 5.64 -2.01 21.82
C GLY A 148 6.61 -1.67 22.92
N SER A 149 6.16 -1.65 24.18
CA SER A 149 6.99 -1.36 25.34
C SER A 149 7.98 -2.47 25.69
N LYS A 150 7.56 -3.73 25.56
CA LYS A 150 8.37 -4.90 25.98
C LYS A 150 9.24 -5.48 24.88
N VAL A 151 8.77 -5.48 23.62
CA VAL A 151 9.45 -6.21 22.53
C VAL A 151 10.24 -5.26 21.62
N ALA A 152 9.70 -4.10 21.28
CA ALA A 152 10.30 -3.20 20.30
C ALA A 152 10.98 -1.96 20.90
N LYS A 153 10.89 -1.72 22.20
CA LYS A 153 11.43 -0.54 22.91
C LYS A 153 11.07 0.82 22.25
N ASN A 154 10.02 0.86 21.43
CA ASN A 154 9.60 2.06 20.71
C ASN A 154 8.10 2.29 20.83
N LYS A 155 7.68 2.80 21.98
CA LYS A 155 6.27 3.09 22.30
C LYS A 155 5.64 4.14 21.38
N GLU A 156 6.43 5.12 20.92
CA GLU A 156 5.96 6.21 20.05
C GLU A 156 5.56 5.70 18.66
N ALA A 157 6.34 4.81 18.07
CA ALA A 157 6.01 4.21 16.76
C ALA A 157 4.69 3.42 16.79
N TYR A 158 4.37 2.79 17.92
CA TYR A 158 3.11 2.04 18.08
C TYR A 158 1.92 2.97 18.29
N LYS A 159 2.10 4.06 19.05
CA LYS A 159 1.08 5.10 19.21
C LYS A 159 0.78 5.76 17.87
N TYR A 160 1.81 6.12 17.11
CA TYR A 160 1.65 6.66 15.76
C TYR A 160 0.90 5.70 14.83
N LEU A 161 1.22 4.40 14.88
CA LEU A 161 0.51 3.40 14.08
C LEU A 161 -0.99 3.37 14.43
N GLU A 162 -1.34 3.37 15.72
CA GLU A 162 -2.73 3.38 16.17
C GLU A 162 -3.46 4.63 15.69
N GLU A 163 -2.88 5.81 15.91
CA GLU A 163 -3.45 7.10 15.51
C GLU A 163 -3.63 7.19 13.97
N SER A 164 -2.63 6.76 13.20
CA SER A 164 -2.71 6.79 11.74
C SER A 164 -3.76 5.83 11.17
N ILE A 165 -3.99 4.67 11.81
CA ILE A 165 -5.07 3.75 11.42
C ILE A 165 -6.44 4.36 11.75
N ASP A 166 -6.60 5.02 12.91
CA ASP A 166 -7.87 5.60 13.33
C ASP A 166 -8.27 6.82 12.48
N GLN A 167 -7.30 7.57 11.96
CA GLN A 167 -7.53 8.71 11.08
C GLN A 167 -7.76 8.29 9.61
N PHE A 168 -7.34 7.08 9.22
CA PHE A 168 -7.47 6.60 7.86
C PHE A 168 -8.95 6.38 7.47
N PRO A 169 -9.35 6.71 6.24
CA PRO A 169 -10.71 6.48 5.77
C PRO A 169 -11.14 5.02 5.91
N SER A 170 -12.39 4.78 6.30
CA SER A 170 -12.95 3.42 6.23
C SER A 170 -12.96 2.92 4.79
N GLN A 171 -13.08 1.59 4.60
CA GLN A 171 -13.09 0.95 3.29
C GLN A 171 -14.08 1.63 2.33
N LYS A 172 -15.32 1.85 2.77
CA LYS A 172 -16.37 2.50 1.98
C LYS A 172 -16.05 3.95 1.65
N LYS A 173 -15.46 4.70 2.60
CA LYS A 173 -15.05 6.09 2.35
C LYS A 173 -13.92 6.17 1.32
N LEU A 174 -12.95 5.24 1.37
CA LEU A 174 -11.87 5.23 0.37
C LEU A 174 -12.41 4.90 -1.03
N VAL A 175 -13.36 3.97 -1.17
CA VAL A 175 -14.05 3.71 -2.44
C VAL A 175 -14.76 4.97 -2.96
N LEU A 176 -15.45 5.71 -2.09
CA LEU A 176 -16.10 6.97 -2.50
C LEU A 176 -15.09 8.04 -2.95
N LEU A 177 -13.93 8.13 -2.30
CA LEU A 177 -12.86 9.04 -2.70
C LEU A 177 -12.29 8.64 -4.07
N LEU A 178 -12.02 7.35 -4.29
CA LEU A 178 -11.55 6.83 -5.59
C LEU A 178 -12.54 7.17 -6.71
N ASN A 179 -13.84 6.91 -6.51
CA ASN A 179 -14.87 7.23 -7.49
C ASN A 179 -14.96 8.74 -7.76
N LYS A 180 -14.83 9.58 -6.72
CA LYS A 180 -14.84 11.04 -6.87
C LYS A 180 -13.68 11.57 -7.71
N ILE A 181 -12.54 10.89 -7.70
CA ILE A 181 -11.35 11.24 -8.51
C ILE A 181 -11.53 10.84 -9.97
N GLY A 182 -12.37 9.86 -10.26
CA GLY A 182 -12.62 9.38 -11.61
C GLY A 182 -12.33 7.90 -11.82
N PHE A 183 -11.86 7.20 -10.79
CA PHE A 183 -11.75 5.75 -10.86
C PHE A 183 -13.12 5.09 -10.99
N MET A 184 -13.19 3.99 -11.71
CA MET A 184 -14.39 3.20 -11.92
C MET A 184 -14.20 1.78 -11.35
N ASN A 185 -15.33 1.08 -11.15
CA ASN A 185 -15.33 -0.29 -10.59
C ASN A 185 -14.52 -0.40 -9.29
N SER A 186 -14.51 0.68 -8.50
CA SER A 186 -13.77 0.72 -7.24
C SER A 186 -14.46 -0.18 -6.21
N ASN A 187 -13.71 -1.11 -5.66
CA ASN A 187 -14.18 -2.01 -4.63
C ASN A 187 -13.06 -2.33 -3.62
N TYR A 188 -13.36 -3.14 -2.62
CA TYR A 188 -12.37 -3.63 -1.66
C TYR A 188 -12.62 -5.09 -1.26
N LEU A 189 -11.54 -5.76 -0.92
CA LEU A 189 -11.54 -7.09 -0.32
C LEU A 189 -11.06 -6.98 1.13
N ASN A 190 -11.87 -7.45 2.07
CA ASN A 190 -11.50 -7.52 3.47
C ASN A 190 -10.66 -8.75 3.77
N ILE A 191 -9.55 -8.55 4.45
CA ILE A 191 -8.67 -9.61 4.97
C ILE A 191 -8.77 -9.59 6.50
N PHE A 192 -8.79 -10.76 7.14
CA PHE A 192 -8.92 -10.87 8.59
C PHE A 192 -10.09 -10.04 9.15
N ASN A 193 -11.30 -10.30 8.63
CA ASN A 193 -12.52 -9.61 9.03
C ASN A 193 -12.45 -8.07 8.93
N GLY A 194 -11.62 -7.55 8.02
CA GLY A 194 -11.51 -6.12 7.75
C GLY A 194 -10.46 -5.38 8.59
N ILE A 195 -9.59 -6.09 9.32
CA ILE A 195 -8.40 -5.47 9.95
C ILE A 195 -7.44 -4.93 8.92
N VAL A 196 -7.41 -5.57 7.76
CA VAL A 196 -6.67 -5.15 6.57
C VAL A 196 -7.61 -5.23 5.38
N SER A 197 -7.47 -4.32 4.42
CA SER A 197 -8.24 -4.35 3.18
C SER A 197 -7.34 -4.09 1.97
N ILE A 198 -7.70 -4.71 0.85
CA ILE A 198 -7.13 -4.40 -0.46
C ILE A 198 -8.21 -3.66 -1.24
N HIS A 199 -7.94 -2.39 -1.60
CA HIS A 199 -8.78 -1.63 -2.52
C HIS A 199 -8.27 -1.80 -3.94
N ILE A 200 -9.19 -1.94 -4.88
CA ILE A 200 -8.93 -2.09 -6.31
C ILE A 200 -9.81 -1.09 -7.05
N ALA A 201 -9.22 -0.33 -7.97
CA ALA A 201 -9.94 0.65 -8.76
C ALA A 201 -9.31 0.79 -10.15
N TYR A 202 -10.13 1.05 -11.16
CA TYR A 202 -9.72 1.06 -12.56
C TYR A 202 -9.81 2.48 -13.13
N LYS A 203 -8.83 2.87 -13.92
CA LYS A 203 -8.92 4.02 -14.80
C LYS A 203 -9.43 3.54 -16.16
N ILE A 204 -10.65 3.97 -16.53
CA ILE A 204 -11.29 3.62 -17.80
C ILE A 204 -11.28 4.84 -18.73
#